data_9d524e38322cc2e509bb77ef7b415c7b
#
_entry.id   9d524e38322cc2e509bb77ef7b415c7b
#
_cell.length_a   1.000
_cell.length_b   1.000
_cell.length_c   1.000
_cell.angle_alpha   90.00
_cell.angle_beta   90.00
_cell.angle_gamma   90.00
#
_symmetry.space_group_name_H-M   'P 1'
#
loop_
_entity.id
_entity.type
_entity.pdbx_description
1 polymer ?
#
loop_
_entity_poly.entity_id
_entity_poly.type
_entity_poly.pdbx_seq_one_letter_code
_entity_poly.pdbx_strand_id
1 'polypeptide(L)'
;MPDVYIEDVIAPNYDKLLDDVLDHRHSQYILKGGRGSLKSSFIGFVIPMIMVQPGNEACNAVIFRKTANTLRDSVYGQMVFALDKLGLDSEFVCHVSPMSITRKSTGQTILFRGLDDPMKLKSLKFPKGYCAITWFEEADTFDGMKEIRNVLQSTNRGGSRFWNFLSFNPPITLNNFMNQEALVQRPDRLGHSSTYLTVPPEWLGQMFFDDAELLRQTNPRAYEHEYLGIPTGTGGEVFNNLELREITDAEIASFDYIYEGIDWGWYPDPNHWSKMCYRPSKMTLYIFDELRCNKTPNEVFWQRLQKEKSVT
;
A
#
# COMPACT_ATOMS: atom_id res chain seq x y z
N MET A 1 25.28 21.33 18.51
CA MET A 1 24.75 20.46 17.45
C MET A 1 24.67 21.31 16.19
N PRO A 2 24.94 20.81 15.00
CA PRO A 2 24.65 21.59 13.81
C PRO A 2 23.13 21.85 13.78
N ASP A 3 22.75 23.06 13.42
CA ASP A 3 21.32 23.40 13.23
C ASP A 3 20.80 22.55 12.06
N VAL A 4 19.79 21.74 12.32
CA VAL A 4 19.12 20.94 11.29
C VAL A 4 17.95 21.76 10.77
N TYR A 5 17.98 22.12 9.51
CA TYR A 5 16.86 22.78 8.86
C TYR A 5 15.83 21.73 8.39
N ILE A 6 14.57 21.97 8.67
CA ILE A 6 13.48 21.03 8.32
C ILE A 6 13.41 20.81 6.81
N GLU A 7 13.69 21.83 6.03
CA GLU A 7 13.74 21.79 4.56
C GLU A 7 14.83 20.86 4.00
N ASP A 8 15.84 20.50 4.80
CA ASP A 8 16.88 19.55 4.40
C ASP A 8 16.44 18.08 4.56
N VAL A 9 15.36 17.81 5.28
CA VAL A 9 14.92 16.45 5.63
C VAL A 9 13.48 16.15 5.26
N ILE A 10 12.63 17.17 5.11
CA ILE A 10 11.21 17.03 4.74
C ILE A 10 10.97 17.73 3.41
N ALA A 11 10.41 16.98 2.44
CA ALA A 11 10.10 17.56 1.14
C ALA A 11 8.96 18.60 1.23
N PRO A 12 9.01 19.68 0.45
CA PRO A 12 8.10 20.84 0.58
C PRO A 12 6.61 20.53 0.49
N ASN A 13 6.24 19.46 -0.22
CA ASN A 13 4.84 19.02 -0.33
C ASN A 13 4.26 18.51 1.00
N TYR A 14 5.09 18.27 2.01
CA TYR A 14 4.68 17.83 3.34
C TYR A 14 4.56 18.98 4.37
N ASP A 15 4.92 20.21 4.04
CA ASP A 15 4.95 21.33 5.00
C ASP A 15 3.61 21.51 5.74
N LYS A 16 2.50 21.56 4.98
CA LYS A 16 1.16 21.71 5.58
C LYS A 16 0.74 20.50 6.43
N LEU A 17 1.19 19.32 6.04
CA LEU A 17 0.95 18.11 6.81
C LEU A 17 1.78 18.11 8.09
N LEU A 18 3.02 18.57 8.02
CA LEU A 18 3.91 18.72 9.17
C LEU A 18 3.31 19.65 10.21
N ASP A 19 2.87 20.85 9.79
CA ASP A 19 2.21 21.81 10.68
C ASP A 19 0.97 21.20 11.35
N ASP A 20 0.13 20.51 10.56
CA ASP A 20 -1.08 19.86 11.09
C ASP A 20 -0.76 18.81 12.14
N VAL A 21 0.25 17.97 11.87
CA VAL A 21 0.69 16.90 12.78
C VAL A 21 1.30 17.48 14.07
N LEU A 22 2.19 18.47 13.96
CA LEU A 22 2.87 19.06 15.11
C LEU A 22 1.91 19.88 15.99
N ASP A 23 0.94 20.56 15.38
CA ASP A 23 -0.15 21.26 16.08
C ASP A 23 -1.23 20.31 16.62
N HIS A 24 -1.19 19.03 16.24
CA HIS A 24 -2.21 18.01 16.57
C HIS A 24 -3.63 18.43 16.16
N ARG A 25 -3.79 18.91 14.92
CA ARG A 25 -5.10 19.34 14.41
C ARG A 25 -6.01 18.15 14.07
N HIS A 26 -5.41 17.02 13.69
CA HIS A 26 -6.11 15.75 13.48
C HIS A 26 -5.45 14.63 14.29
N SER A 27 -6.17 13.52 14.46
CA SER A 27 -5.67 12.33 15.18
C SER A 27 -5.41 11.14 14.26
N GLN A 28 -5.85 11.22 13.00
CA GLN A 28 -5.63 10.16 12.02
C GLN A 28 -5.10 10.74 10.70
N TYR A 29 -4.07 10.12 10.17
CA TYR A 29 -3.37 10.56 8.97
C TYR A 29 -3.24 9.41 7.98
N ILE A 30 -3.81 9.56 6.78
CA ILE A 30 -3.68 8.59 5.70
C ILE A 30 -2.79 9.17 4.62
N LEU A 31 -1.58 8.58 4.45
CA LEU A 31 -0.61 9.00 3.46
C LEU A 31 -0.57 7.97 2.32
N LYS A 32 -1.04 8.35 1.14
CA LYS A 32 -0.98 7.53 -0.06
C LYS A 32 -0.09 8.15 -1.13
N GLY A 33 0.53 7.33 -1.96
CA GLY A 33 1.33 7.83 -3.08
C GLY A 33 2.19 6.76 -3.71
N GLY A 34 2.76 7.04 -4.87
CA GLY A 34 3.62 6.15 -5.61
C GLY A 34 5.01 5.97 -4.99
N ARG A 35 5.86 5.24 -5.70
CA ARG A 35 7.27 5.06 -5.34
C ARG A 35 8.01 6.40 -5.37
N GLY A 36 9.00 6.55 -4.48
CA GLY A 36 9.82 7.77 -4.39
C GLY A 36 9.08 8.99 -3.81
N SER A 37 7.83 8.86 -3.34
CA SER A 37 7.07 9.97 -2.77
C SER A 37 7.40 10.33 -1.32
N LEU A 38 8.34 9.62 -0.68
CA LEU A 38 8.89 9.86 0.66
C LEU A 38 7.90 9.81 1.84
N LYS A 39 6.75 9.14 1.69
CA LYS A 39 5.76 8.99 2.78
C LYS A 39 6.34 8.39 4.06
N SER A 40 7.05 7.27 3.92
CA SER A 40 7.65 6.56 5.06
C SER A 40 8.78 7.38 5.69
N SER A 41 9.55 8.11 4.88
CA SER A 41 10.58 9.04 5.37
C SER A 41 9.95 10.16 6.18
N PHE A 42 8.88 10.78 5.68
CA PHE A 42 8.15 11.82 6.41
C PHE A 42 7.67 11.32 7.78
N ILE A 43 6.97 10.17 7.83
CA ILE A 43 6.49 9.65 9.11
C ILE A 43 7.65 9.28 10.03
N GLY A 44 8.74 8.73 9.48
CA GLY A 44 9.97 8.43 10.22
C GLY A 44 10.57 9.65 10.89
N PHE A 45 10.55 10.83 10.25
CA PHE A 45 10.99 12.09 10.85
C PHE A 45 9.99 12.64 11.87
N VAL A 46 8.71 12.60 11.55
CA VAL A 46 7.66 13.23 12.36
C VAL A 46 7.48 12.54 13.73
N ILE A 47 7.61 11.21 13.81
CA ILE A 47 7.47 10.50 15.09
C ILE A 47 8.44 10.99 16.16
N PRO A 48 9.78 11.02 15.95
CA PRO A 48 10.68 11.57 16.93
C PRO A 48 10.47 13.08 17.18
N MET A 49 10.07 13.86 16.17
CA MET A 49 9.74 15.28 16.37
C MET A 49 8.57 15.45 17.33
N ILE A 50 7.49 14.66 17.21
CA ILE A 50 6.37 14.67 18.17
C ILE A 50 6.86 14.29 19.56
N MET A 51 7.70 13.26 19.68
CA MET A 51 8.18 12.77 20.98
C MET A 51 9.08 13.75 21.73
N VAL A 52 9.81 14.62 21.02
CA VAL A 52 10.68 15.62 21.67
C VAL A 52 9.96 16.93 21.99
N GLN A 53 8.75 17.17 21.46
CA GLN A 53 7.99 18.37 21.78
C GLN A 53 7.64 18.43 23.27
N PRO A 54 7.76 19.60 23.90
CA PRO A 54 7.32 19.82 25.29
C PRO A 54 5.82 19.45 25.44
N GLY A 55 5.51 18.77 26.54
CA GLY A 55 4.15 18.29 26.84
C GLY A 55 3.81 16.90 26.27
N ASN A 56 4.72 16.30 25.51
CA ASN A 56 4.56 14.96 24.94
C ASN A 56 5.38 13.87 25.66
N GLU A 57 5.93 14.15 26.84
CA GLU A 57 6.84 13.24 27.58
C GLU A 57 6.20 11.89 27.96
N ALA A 58 4.86 11.83 27.95
CA ALA A 58 4.10 10.59 28.18
C ALA A 58 3.77 9.80 26.88
N CYS A 59 4.12 10.35 25.70
CA CYS A 59 3.75 9.79 24.40
C CYS A 59 4.77 8.74 23.95
N ASN A 60 4.35 7.46 23.88
CA ASN A 60 5.12 6.40 23.26
C ASN A 60 4.58 6.07 21.88
N ALA A 61 5.37 5.39 21.06
CA ALA A 61 5.01 4.99 19.70
C ALA A 61 5.04 3.47 19.52
N VAL A 62 4.17 2.96 18.64
CA VAL A 62 4.25 1.60 18.11
C VAL A 62 4.15 1.65 16.59
N ILE A 63 5.09 1.01 15.94
CA ILE A 63 5.14 0.90 14.48
C ILE A 63 4.78 -0.53 14.09
N PHE A 64 3.84 -0.66 13.20
CA PHE A 64 3.28 -1.93 12.75
C PHE A 64 3.58 -2.19 11.28
N ARG A 65 3.94 -3.43 10.98
CA ARG A 65 3.87 -4.03 9.64
C ARG A 65 3.10 -5.34 9.70
N LYS A 66 2.60 -5.82 8.56
CA LYS A 66 1.91 -7.10 8.52
C LYS A 66 2.82 -8.23 8.99
N THR A 67 4.07 -8.27 8.56
CA THR A 67 5.06 -9.31 8.89
C THR A 67 6.21 -8.77 9.74
N ALA A 68 6.57 -9.51 10.79
CA ALA A 68 7.60 -9.11 11.74
C ALA A 68 9.02 -9.13 11.14
N ASN A 69 9.31 -10.05 10.22
CA ASN A 69 10.65 -10.22 9.64
C ASN A 69 11.13 -9.04 8.80
N THR A 70 10.22 -8.21 8.30
CA THR A 70 10.55 -7.02 7.50
C THR A 70 10.77 -5.74 8.31
N LEU A 71 10.51 -5.76 9.62
CA LEU A 71 10.57 -4.58 10.48
C LEU A 71 11.97 -3.97 10.58
N ARG A 72 13.02 -4.82 10.65
CA ARG A 72 14.39 -4.37 10.88
C ARG A 72 14.93 -3.55 9.71
N ASP A 73 14.78 -4.07 8.51
CA ASP A 73 15.37 -3.50 7.31
C ASP A 73 14.49 -2.39 6.68
N SER A 74 13.30 -2.19 7.23
CA SER A 74 12.37 -1.14 6.81
C SER A 74 12.23 -0.05 7.87
N VAL A 75 11.16 -0.12 8.67
CA VAL A 75 10.76 0.96 9.59
C VAL A 75 11.74 1.18 10.75
N TYR A 76 12.46 0.15 11.22
CA TYR A 76 13.48 0.36 12.24
C TYR A 76 14.68 1.10 11.67
N GLY A 77 15.20 0.67 10.52
CA GLY A 77 16.27 1.38 9.80
C GLY A 77 15.87 2.82 9.47
N GLN A 78 14.62 3.04 9.03
CA GLN A 78 14.09 4.38 8.77
C GLN A 78 14.07 5.27 10.01
N MET A 79 13.69 4.73 11.17
CA MET A 79 13.71 5.49 12.44
C MET A 79 15.12 5.84 12.89
N VAL A 80 16.08 4.91 12.78
CA VAL A 80 17.50 5.18 13.11
C VAL A 80 18.06 6.26 12.18
N PHE A 81 17.79 6.18 10.89
CA PHE A 81 18.18 7.19 9.92
C PHE A 81 17.57 8.57 10.27
N ALA A 82 16.30 8.61 10.63
CA ALA A 82 15.62 9.85 10.98
C ALA A 82 16.24 10.50 12.24
N LEU A 83 16.57 9.71 13.26
CA LEU A 83 17.23 10.23 14.47
C LEU A 83 18.60 10.83 14.16
N ASP A 84 19.40 10.19 13.31
CA ASP A 84 20.70 10.71 12.85
C ASP A 84 20.52 12.05 12.12
N LYS A 85 19.63 12.09 11.12
CA LYS A 85 19.38 13.31 10.33
C LYS A 85 18.81 14.48 11.14
N LEU A 86 18.04 14.18 12.19
CA LEU A 86 17.50 15.19 13.10
C LEU A 86 18.51 15.61 14.20
N GLY A 87 19.70 15.01 14.24
CA GLY A 87 20.67 15.24 15.30
C GLY A 87 20.22 14.77 16.69
N LEU A 88 19.31 13.81 16.73
CA LEU A 88 18.71 13.23 17.95
C LEU A 88 19.33 11.89 18.36
N ASP A 89 20.30 11.37 17.62
CA ASP A 89 20.94 10.08 17.86
C ASP A 89 21.53 9.97 19.28
N SER A 90 22.11 11.06 19.79
CA SER A 90 22.64 11.11 21.14
C SER A 90 21.58 11.06 22.25
N GLU A 91 20.31 11.43 21.95
CA GLU A 91 19.20 11.42 22.91
C GLU A 91 18.50 10.06 23.01
N PHE A 92 18.66 9.19 22.02
CA PHE A 92 17.98 7.92 21.95
C PHE A 92 18.95 6.74 22.05
N VAL A 93 18.46 5.61 22.56
CA VAL A 93 19.15 4.33 22.56
C VAL A 93 18.38 3.36 21.66
N CYS A 94 19.08 2.80 20.68
CA CYS A 94 18.52 1.88 19.69
C CYS A 94 18.90 0.44 20.05
N HIS A 95 17.90 -0.43 20.29
CA HIS A 95 18.08 -1.85 20.57
C HIS A 95 17.52 -2.69 19.42
N VAL A 96 18.31 -3.67 18.97
CA VAL A 96 17.91 -4.58 17.88
C VAL A 96 17.15 -5.80 18.42
N SER A 97 17.49 -6.27 19.64
CA SER A 97 16.84 -7.42 20.26
C SER A 97 16.68 -7.21 21.77
N PRO A 98 15.44 -7.05 22.29
CA PRO A 98 14.21 -6.82 21.55
C PRO A 98 14.26 -5.48 20.81
N MET A 99 13.65 -5.44 19.59
CA MET A 99 13.68 -4.24 18.75
C MET A 99 12.89 -3.10 19.38
N SER A 100 13.60 -2.03 19.76
CA SER A 100 13.04 -0.83 20.39
C SER A 100 13.98 0.35 20.30
N ILE A 101 13.44 1.55 20.39
CA ILE A 101 14.20 2.80 20.47
C ILE A 101 13.67 3.57 21.69
N THR A 102 14.54 3.97 22.60
CA THR A 102 14.15 4.61 23.86
C THR A 102 14.84 5.94 24.04
N ARG A 103 14.09 7.01 24.34
CA ARG A 103 14.63 8.31 24.68
C ARG A 103 15.20 8.29 26.09
N LYS A 104 16.47 8.69 26.24
CA LYS A 104 17.25 8.60 27.51
C LYS A 104 16.65 9.47 28.62
N SER A 105 16.22 10.68 28.30
CA SER A 105 15.77 11.67 29.27
C SER A 105 14.41 11.36 29.89
N THR A 106 13.47 10.83 29.11
CA THR A 106 12.07 10.63 29.52
C THR A 106 11.70 9.16 29.70
N GLY A 107 12.41 8.26 29.02
CA GLY A 107 12.05 6.83 28.92
C GLY A 107 10.96 6.54 27.90
N GLN A 108 10.56 7.53 27.07
CA GLN A 108 9.64 7.31 25.95
C GLN A 108 10.20 6.24 25.01
N THR A 109 9.36 5.36 24.52
CA THR A 109 9.79 4.20 23.74
C THR A 109 9.02 4.07 22.43
N ILE A 110 9.74 3.74 21.38
CA ILE A 110 9.20 3.31 20.08
C ILE A 110 9.35 1.80 20.01
N LEU A 111 8.24 1.08 19.86
CA LEU A 111 8.21 -0.36 19.69
C LEU A 111 7.87 -0.74 18.26
N PHE A 112 8.36 -1.89 17.82
CA PHE A 112 8.13 -2.42 16.48
C PHE A 112 7.41 -3.76 16.59
N ARG A 113 6.31 -3.96 15.87
CA ARG A 113 5.46 -5.17 15.97
C ARG A 113 4.98 -5.62 14.60
N GLY A 114 5.10 -6.93 14.33
CA GLY A 114 4.36 -7.58 13.25
C GLY A 114 2.97 -7.99 13.73
N LEU A 115 1.98 -7.96 12.83
CA LEU A 115 0.61 -8.44 13.11
C LEU A 115 0.37 -9.86 12.57
N ASP A 116 1.41 -10.59 12.25
CA ASP A 116 1.40 -12.03 11.99
C ASP A 116 0.99 -12.87 13.22
N ASP A 117 1.07 -12.29 14.42
CA ASP A 117 0.62 -12.90 15.68
C ASP A 117 -0.24 -11.92 16.50
N PRO A 118 -1.60 -11.99 16.37
CA PRO A 118 -2.51 -11.12 17.11
C PRO A 118 -2.42 -11.23 18.64
N MET A 119 -1.85 -12.32 19.17
CA MET A 119 -1.69 -12.51 20.62
C MET A 119 -0.66 -11.55 21.21
N LYS A 120 0.31 -11.10 20.43
CA LYS A 120 1.35 -10.15 20.87
C LYS A 120 0.80 -8.75 21.15
N LEU A 121 -0.36 -8.40 20.62
CA LEU A 121 -0.99 -7.08 20.83
C LEU A 121 -1.62 -6.93 22.22
N LYS A 122 -2.09 -8.02 22.82
CA LYS A 122 -2.78 -7.97 24.12
C LYS A 122 -1.88 -7.58 25.29
N SER A 123 -0.56 -7.56 25.10
CA SER A 123 0.45 -7.30 26.13
C SER A 123 1.25 -6.01 25.92
N LEU A 124 0.81 -5.08 25.07
CA LEU A 124 1.46 -3.79 24.90
C LEU A 124 1.35 -2.98 26.19
N LYS A 125 2.48 -2.88 26.92
CA LYS A 125 2.60 -2.06 28.11
C LYS A 125 3.86 -1.21 28.00
N PHE A 126 3.74 0.05 28.37
CA PHE A 126 4.87 0.96 28.52
C PHE A 126 5.16 1.16 30.00
N PRO A 127 6.42 1.24 30.41
CA PRO A 127 6.80 1.51 31.82
C PRO A 127 6.25 2.87 32.31
N LYS A 128 6.17 3.85 31.37
CA LYS A 128 5.63 5.18 31.64
C LYS A 128 4.78 5.62 30.43
N GLY A 129 3.78 6.46 30.69
CA GLY A 129 2.94 7.05 29.65
C GLY A 129 1.99 6.04 28.98
N TYR A 130 1.64 6.31 27.74
CA TYR A 130 0.68 5.55 26.97
C TYR A 130 1.10 5.45 25.49
N CYS A 131 0.44 4.59 24.73
CA CYS A 131 0.62 4.54 23.27
C CYS A 131 -0.09 5.73 22.65
N ALA A 132 0.62 6.78 22.34
CA ALA A 132 0.07 7.98 21.72
C ALA A 132 0.19 7.94 20.20
N ILE A 133 1.22 7.28 19.68
CA ILE A 133 1.57 7.28 18.26
C ILE A 133 1.50 5.84 17.73
N THR A 134 0.75 5.64 16.65
CA THR A 134 0.77 4.39 15.90
C THR A 134 1.10 4.67 14.44
N TRP A 135 1.88 3.80 13.84
CA TRP A 135 2.15 3.83 12.41
C TRP A 135 1.97 2.45 11.80
N PHE A 136 1.03 2.34 10.86
CA PHE A 136 0.79 1.16 10.04
C PHE A 136 1.48 1.37 8.69
N GLU A 137 2.65 0.76 8.53
CA GLU A 137 3.42 0.81 7.30
C GLU A 137 2.98 -0.28 6.34
N GLU A 138 2.84 0.04 5.06
CA GLU A 138 2.20 -0.81 4.05
C GLU A 138 0.79 -1.23 4.50
N ALA A 139 -0.03 -0.22 4.86
CA ALA A 139 -1.35 -0.45 5.44
C ALA A 139 -2.31 -1.27 4.55
N ASP A 140 -2.07 -1.32 3.26
CA ASP A 140 -2.79 -2.13 2.27
C ASP A 140 -2.54 -3.63 2.38
N THR A 141 -1.47 -4.05 3.07
CA THR A 141 -1.09 -5.47 3.26
C THR A 141 -1.81 -6.14 4.44
N PHE A 142 -2.48 -5.37 5.29
CA PHE A 142 -3.24 -5.91 6.43
C PHE A 142 -4.55 -6.59 5.96
N ASP A 143 -5.15 -7.43 6.83
CA ASP A 143 -6.36 -8.21 6.49
C ASP A 143 -7.64 -7.35 6.45
N GLY A 144 -7.50 -6.03 6.34
CA GLY A 144 -8.58 -5.07 6.23
C GLY A 144 -8.68 -4.11 7.41
N MET A 145 -9.54 -3.10 7.29
CA MET A 145 -9.73 -2.09 8.33
C MET A 145 -10.21 -2.65 9.67
N LYS A 146 -10.78 -3.85 9.70
CA LYS A 146 -11.16 -4.51 10.97
C LYS A 146 -9.92 -4.83 11.81
N GLU A 147 -8.86 -5.33 11.19
CA GLU A 147 -7.59 -5.62 11.88
C GLU A 147 -6.99 -4.35 12.45
N ILE A 148 -6.86 -3.30 11.63
CA ILE A 148 -6.32 -2.00 12.05
C ILE A 148 -7.16 -1.39 13.19
N ARG A 149 -8.49 -1.41 13.08
CA ARG A 149 -9.37 -0.91 14.16
C ARG A 149 -9.20 -1.66 15.47
N ASN A 150 -9.04 -2.98 15.43
CA ASN A 150 -8.80 -3.79 16.63
C ASN A 150 -7.51 -3.37 17.34
N VAL A 151 -6.46 -3.06 16.58
CA VAL A 151 -5.21 -2.54 17.13
C VAL A 151 -5.43 -1.17 17.76
N LEU A 152 -6.06 -0.24 17.03
CA LEU A 152 -6.33 1.12 17.51
C LEU A 152 -7.19 1.14 18.78
N GLN A 153 -8.20 0.24 18.90
CA GLN A 153 -8.98 0.09 20.12
C GLN A 153 -8.14 -0.37 21.32
N SER A 154 -7.02 -1.05 21.07
CA SER A 154 -6.11 -1.50 22.11
C SER A 154 -5.04 -0.47 22.45
N THR A 155 -4.61 0.35 21.49
CA THR A 155 -3.53 1.34 21.64
C THR A 155 -4.05 2.73 22.04
N ASN A 156 -5.18 3.18 21.51
CA ASN A 156 -5.74 4.51 21.78
C ASN A 156 -6.41 4.57 23.17
N ARG A 157 -5.60 4.37 24.22
CA ARG A 157 -6.05 4.33 25.62
C ARG A 157 -5.04 5.01 26.54
N GLY A 158 -5.52 5.53 27.65
CA GLY A 158 -4.68 6.04 28.74
C GLY A 158 -4.15 7.44 28.55
N GLY A 159 -4.58 8.15 27.51
CA GLY A 159 -4.20 9.54 27.24
C GLY A 159 -5.27 10.31 26.47
N SER A 160 -4.98 11.54 26.09
CA SER A 160 -5.90 12.45 25.40
C SER A 160 -5.44 12.86 24.00
N ARG A 161 -4.18 12.62 23.64
CA ARG A 161 -3.63 12.99 22.33
C ARG A 161 -3.14 11.74 21.62
N PHE A 162 -3.61 11.53 20.40
CA PHE A 162 -3.26 10.35 19.59
C PHE A 162 -2.94 10.75 18.15
N TRP A 163 -1.89 10.15 17.58
CA TRP A 163 -1.50 10.28 16.19
C TRP A 163 -1.46 8.89 15.55
N ASN A 164 -2.37 8.63 14.64
CA ASN A 164 -2.49 7.34 13.98
C ASN A 164 -2.15 7.52 12.48
N PHE A 165 -1.00 7.04 12.07
CA PHE A 165 -0.52 7.13 10.69
C PHE A 165 -0.78 5.82 9.95
N LEU A 166 -1.32 5.92 8.73
CA LEU A 166 -1.46 4.82 7.79
C LEU A 166 -0.78 5.23 6.49
N SER A 167 0.30 4.55 6.12
CA SER A 167 1.02 4.81 4.86
C SER A 167 0.93 3.60 3.94
N PHE A 168 0.67 3.85 2.66
CA PHE A 168 0.60 2.79 1.66
C PHE A 168 0.85 3.30 0.24
N ASN A 169 1.29 2.39 -0.62
CA ASN A 169 1.24 2.57 -2.06
C ASN A 169 -0.11 2.02 -2.53
N PRO A 170 -0.96 2.83 -3.20
CA PRO A 170 -2.28 2.35 -3.61
C PRO A 170 -2.17 1.07 -4.43
N PRO A 171 -2.80 -0.06 -4.01
CA PRO A 171 -2.90 -1.24 -4.84
C PRO A 171 -3.59 -0.95 -6.16
N ILE A 172 -3.26 -1.74 -7.19
CA ILE A 172 -3.81 -1.55 -8.54
C ILE A 172 -5.34 -1.60 -8.57
N THR A 173 -5.94 -2.42 -7.73
CA THR A 173 -7.40 -2.59 -7.66
C THR A 173 -8.07 -1.51 -6.82
N LEU A 174 -9.05 -0.83 -7.40
CA LEU A 174 -9.92 0.14 -6.71
C LEU A 174 -10.66 -0.47 -5.51
N ASN A 175 -10.95 -1.78 -5.55
CA ASN A 175 -11.69 -2.48 -4.51
C ASN A 175 -10.84 -2.84 -3.28
N ASN A 176 -9.52 -2.57 -3.29
CA ASN A 176 -8.72 -2.75 -2.09
C ASN A 176 -9.24 -1.86 -0.96
N PHE A 177 -9.30 -2.42 0.24
CA PHE A 177 -9.89 -1.75 1.41
C PHE A 177 -9.20 -0.43 1.76
N MET A 178 -7.87 -0.29 1.54
CA MET A 178 -7.17 0.97 1.81
C MET A 178 -7.47 2.04 0.76
N ASN A 179 -7.64 1.65 -0.51
CA ASN A 179 -8.11 2.57 -1.55
C ASN A 179 -9.50 3.12 -1.21
N GLN A 180 -10.41 2.26 -0.70
CA GLN A 180 -11.74 2.68 -0.27
C GLN A 180 -11.70 3.51 1.02
N GLU A 181 -10.93 3.10 2.02
CA GLU A 181 -10.79 3.83 3.29
C GLU A 181 -10.23 5.23 3.11
N ALA A 182 -9.31 5.42 2.16
CA ALA A 182 -8.73 6.73 1.85
C ALA A 182 -9.74 7.73 1.27
N LEU A 183 -10.90 7.27 0.79
CA LEU A 183 -12.00 8.12 0.30
C LEU A 183 -12.97 8.53 1.41
N VAL A 184 -12.93 7.84 2.57
CA VAL A 184 -13.85 8.12 3.67
C VAL A 184 -13.47 9.42 4.36
N GLN A 185 -14.37 10.39 4.32
CA GLN A 185 -14.21 11.68 5.00
C GLN A 185 -14.55 11.54 6.48
N ARG A 186 -13.67 12.06 7.35
CA ARG A 186 -13.87 12.10 8.80
C ARG A 186 -13.33 13.42 9.36
N PRO A 187 -14.00 14.03 10.37
CA PRO A 187 -13.53 15.29 10.98
C PRO A 187 -12.16 15.19 11.67
N ASP A 188 -11.80 13.99 12.14
CA ASP A 188 -10.56 13.71 12.88
C ASP A 188 -9.43 13.17 11.98
N ARG A 189 -9.62 13.19 10.65
CA ARG A 189 -8.69 12.60 9.67
C ARG A 189 -8.23 13.61 8.64
N LEU A 190 -6.93 13.59 8.39
CA LEU A 190 -6.32 14.25 7.25
C LEU A 190 -5.76 13.20 6.26
N GLY A 191 -6.19 13.30 5.00
CA GLY A 191 -5.64 12.53 3.88
C GLY A 191 -4.57 13.32 3.15
N HIS A 192 -3.42 12.71 2.85
CA HIS A 192 -2.36 13.29 2.04
C HIS A 192 -1.99 12.39 0.88
N SER A 193 -1.88 12.97 -0.32
CA SER A 193 -1.43 12.26 -1.52
C SER A 193 -0.13 12.88 -2.01
N SER A 194 0.87 12.04 -2.29
CA SER A 194 2.20 12.49 -2.72
C SER A 194 2.72 11.67 -3.90
N THR A 195 3.53 12.29 -4.72
CA THR A 195 4.26 11.65 -5.83
C THR A 195 5.72 12.09 -5.79
N TYR A 196 6.57 11.39 -6.51
CA TYR A 196 7.98 11.74 -6.65
C TYR A 196 8.20 13.11 -7.32
N LEU A 197 7.22 13.60 -8.09
CA LEU A 197 7.30 14.88 -8.81
C LEU A 197 7.41 16.10 -7.90
N THR A 198 7.08 15.96 -6.63
CA THR A 198 7.14 17.03 -5.63
C THR A 198 8.30 16.87 -4.65
N VAL A 199 9.18 15.91 -4.90
CA VAL A 199 10.39 15.65 -4.13
C VAL A 199 11.57 16.35 -4.80
N PRO A 200 12.52 16.95 -4.05
CA PRO A 200 13.74 17.49 -4.63
C PRO A 200 14.47 16.43 -5.46
N PRO A 201 14.78 16.68 -6.73
CA PRO A 201 15.35 15.67 -7.63
C PRO A 201 16.64 15.03 -7.11
N GLU A 202 17.47 15.80 -6.45
CA GLU A 202 18.75 15.36 -5.86
C GLU A 202 18.58 14.28 -4.78
N TRP A 203 17.41 14.16 -4.16
CA TRP A 203 17.12 13.14 -3.14
C TRP A 203 16.80 11.77 -3.75
N LEU A 204 16.34 11.73 -5.00
CA LEU A 204 16.00 10.50 -5.71
C LEU A 204 17.10 10.03 -6.66
N GLY A 205 17.86 10.97 -7.22
CA GLY A 205 18.94 10.68 -8.19
C GLY A 205 18.44 10.47 -9.62
N GLN A 206 19.33 10.72 -10.60
CA GLN A 206 18.99 10.73 -12.03
C GLN A 206 18.40 9.39 -12.52
N MET A 207 18.99 8.27 -12.09
CA MET A 207 18.54 6.93 -12.53
C MET A 207 17.07 6.65 -12.21
N PHE A 208 16.57 7.16 -11.04
CA PHE A 208 15.17 7.03 -10.69
C PHE A 208 14.25 7.73 -11.71
N PHE A 209 14.64 8.92 -12.18
CA PHE A 209 13.88 9.67 -13.18
C PHE A 209 13.94 9.02 -14.55
N ASP A 210 15.10 8.49 -14.93
CA ASP A 210 15.29 7.80 -16.21
C ASP A 210 14.41 6.54 -16.28
N ASP A 211 14.35 5.74 -15.20
CA ASP A 211 13.50 4.57 -15.10
C ASP A 211 12.00 4.95 -15.13
N ALA A 212 11.62 6.01 -14.42
CA ALA A 212 10.25 6.51 -14.42
C ALA A 212 9.81 6.97 -15.83
N GLU A 213 10.69 7.69 -16.53
CA GLU A 213 10.42 8.17 -17.89
C GLU A 213 10.37 7.01 -18.89
N LEU A 214 11.28 6.03 -18.79
CA LEU A 214 11.23 4.84 -19.61
C LEU A 214 9.91 4.07 -19.43
N LEU A 215 9.48 3.87 -18.18
CA LEU A 215 8.20 3.22 -17.90
C LEU A 215 7.01 4.05 -18.43
N ARG A 216 7.08 5.37 -18.31
CA ARG A 216 6.04 6.27 -18.85
C ARG A 216 5.88 6.10 -20.36
N GLN A 217 6.99 5.93 -21.10
CA GLN A 217 6.98 5.75 -22.56
C GLN A 217 6.56 4.35 -22.99
N THR A 218 6.96 3.32 -22.24
CA THR A 218 6.77 1.92 -22.63
C THR A 218 5.48 1.33 -22.07
N ASN A 219 5.05 1.75 -20.88
CA ASN A 219 3.82 1.31 -20.22
C ASN A 219 3.22 2.43 -19.36
N PRO A 220 2.49 3.40 -19.95
CA PRO A 220 1.90 4.53 -19.22
C PRO A 220 1.01 4.12 -18.05
N ARG A 221 0.26 3.03 -18.18
CA ARG A 221 -0.64 2.53 -17.12
C ARG A 221 0.15 2.03 -15.90
N ALA A 222 1.25 1.32 -16.11
CA ALA A 222 2.14 0.91 -15.03
C ALA A 222 2.82 2.12 -14.38
N TYR A 223 3.24 3.11 -15.16
CA TYR A 223 3.79 4.36 -14.64
C TYR A 223 2.79 5.12 -13.75
N GLU A 224 1.55 5.27 -14.19
CA GLU A 224 0.51 5.93 -13.39
C GLU A 224 0.30 5.20 -12.06
N HIS A 225 0.27 3.87 -12.08
CA HIS A 225 0.11 3.08 -10.86
C HIS A 225 1.34 3.16 -9.95
N GLU A 226 2.53 2.83 -10.46
CA GLU A 226 3.71 2.65 -9.63
C GLU A 226 4.32 3.97 -9.14
N TYR A 227 4.40 4.98 -10.01
CA TYR A 227 5.05 6.26 -9.71
C TYR A 227 4.07 7.34 -9.25
N LEU A 228 2.86 7.38 -9.79
CA LEU A 228 1.86 8.37 -9.39
C LEU A 228 0.89 7.86 -8.31
N GLY A 229 0.88 6.55 -8.04
CA GLY A 229 0.00 5.95 -7.04
C GLY A 229 -1.47 5.99 -7.42
N ILE A 230 -1.78 5.89 -8.71
CA ILE A 230 -3.14 5.88 -9.24
C ILE A 230 -3.61 4.43 -9.38
N PRO A 231 -4.68 4.01 -8.69
CA PRO A 231 -5.27 2.70 -8.92
C PRO A 231 -5.87 2.64 -10.34
N THR A 232 -5.39 1.70 -11.16
CA THR A 232 -5.75 1.61 -12.58
C THR A 232 -6.61 0.41 -12.91
N GLY A 233 -6.85 -0.51 -11.95
CA GLY A 233 -7.60 -1.75 -12.14
C GLY A 233 -8.96 -1.76 -11.47
N THR A 234 -9.93 -2.43 -12.09
CA THR A 234 -11.27 -2.65 -11.51
C THR A 234 -11.28 -3.76 -10.45
N GLY A 235 -10.20 -4.56 -10.37
CA GLY A 235 -10.06 -5.68 -9.43
C GLY A 235 -10.60 -7.01 -9.93
N GLY A 236 -11.17 -7.03 -11.13
CA GLY A 236 -11.61 -8.25 -11.82
C GLY A 236 -10.76 -8.62 -13.03
N GLU A 237 -9.75 -7.82 -13.33
CA GLU A 237 -8.89 -8.02 -14.50
C GLU A 237 -7.82 -9.06 -14.18
N VAL A 238 -7.85 -10.19 -14.89
CA VAL A 238 -6.79 -11.21 -14.83
C VAL A 238 -5.62 -10.80 -15.74
N PHE A 239 -5.90 -10.07 -16.82
CA PHE A 239 -4.91 -9.62 -17.80
C PHE A 239 -4.96 -8.10 -17.95
N ASN A 240 -3.80 -7.45 -17.91
CA ASN A 240 -3.68 -5.99 -18.03
C ASN A 240 -3.35 -5.51 -19.46
N ASN A 241 -3.05 -6.46 -20.37
CA ASN A 241 -2.56 -6.21 -21.71
C ASN A 241 -3.54 -6.78 -22.77
N LEU A 242 -4.84 -6.56 -22.54
CA LEU A 242 -5.87 -6.96 -23.49
C LEU A 242 -5.91 -6.00 -24.68
N GLU A 243 -5.90 -6.56 -25.88
CA GLU A 243 -6.19 -5.87 -27.12
C GLU A 243 -7.52 -6.40 -27.68
N LEU A 244 -8.52 -5.51 -27.75
CA LEU A 244 -9.81 -5.85 -28.37
C LEU A 244 -9.76 -5.44 -29.84
N ARG A 245 -9.73 -6.43 -30.72
CA ARG A 245 -9.74 -6.25 -32.17
C ARG A 245 -10.50 -7.37 -32.86
N GLU A 246 -10.82 -7.18 -34.11
CA GLU A 246 -11.33 -8.25 -34.95
C GLU A 246 -10.21 -9.26 -35.25
N ILE A 247 -10.48 -10.55 -35.06
CA ILE A 247 -9.63 -11.66 -35.47
C ILE A 247 -10.31 -12.27 -36.70
N THR A 248 -9.68 -12.07 -37.83
CA THR A 248 -10.28 -12.47 -39.13
C THR A 248 -10.23 -13.98 -39.33
N ASP A 249 -11.13 -14.53 -40.20
CA ASP A 249 -11.16 -15.97 -40.57
C ASP A 249 -9.80 -16.41 -41.14
N ALA A 250 -9.15 -15.55 -41.91
CA ALA A 250 -7.81 -15.84 -42.46
C ALA A 250 -6.74 -15.95 -41.36
N GLU A 251 -6.84 -15.14 -40.29
CA GLU A 251 -5.96 -15.25 -39.13
C GLU A 251 -6.26 -16.54 -38.36
N ILE A 252 -7.51 -16.85 -38.11
CA ILE A 252 -7.95 -18.10 -37.43
C ILE A 252 -7.46 -19.34 -38.21
N ALA A 253 -7.59 -19.34 -39.53
CA ALA A 253 -7.07 -20.40 -40.37
C ALA A 253 -5.56 -20.61 -40.35
N SER A 254 -4.82 -19.59 -39.87
CA SER A 254 -3.35 -19.64 -39.70
C SER A 254 -2.92 -20.19 -38.34
N PHE A 255 -3.83 -20.54 -37.45
CA PHE A 255 -3.50 -21.06 -36.12
C PHE A 255 -3.15 -22.55 -36.19
N ASP A 256 -1.99 -22.94 -35.63
CA ASP A 256 -1.52 -24.32 -35.64
C ASP A 256 -2.37 -25.22 -34.74
N TYR A 257 -2.80 -24.66 -33.57
CA TYR A 257 -3.63 -25.39 -32.60
C TYR A 257 -4.72 -24.49 -32.07
N ILE A 258 -5.93 -25.02 -32.05
CA ILE A 258 -7.12 -24.40 -31.47
C ILE A 258 -7.51 -25.19 -30.23
N TYR A 259 -7.65 -24.50 -29.11
CA TYR A 259 -8.08 -25.04 -27.83
C TYR A 259 -9.50 -24.59 -27.56
N GLU A 260 -10.28 -25.46 -26.95
CA GLU A 260 -11.61 -25.16 -26.43
C GLU A 260 -11.65 -25.52 -24.95
N GLY A 261 -12.30 -24.69 -24.15
CA GLY A 261 -12.44 -24.92 -22.73
C GLY A 261 -13.82 -24.51 -22.22
N ILE A 262 -14.31 -25.24 -21.22
CA ILE A 262 -15.54 -24.90 -20.50
C ILE A 262 -15.22 -24.70 -19.05
N ASP A 263 -15.69 -23.57 -18.48
CA ASP A 263 -15.78 -23.33 -17.07
C ASP A 263 -17.23 -23.39 -16.62
N TRP A 264 -17.51 -24.31 -15.68
CA TRP A 264 -18.88 -24.56 -15.21
C TRP A 264 -19.20 -23.66 -14.03
N GLY A 265 -20.22 -22.84 -14.17
CA GLY A 265 -20.71 -21.95 -13.13
C GLY A 265 -22.22 -21.92 -13.04
N TRP A 266 -22.76 -21.07 -12.15
CA TRP A 266 -24.20 -20.83 -12.03
C TRP A 266 -24.49 -19.33 -11.87
N TYR A 267 -24.12 -18.77 -10.72
CA TYR A 267 -24.26 -17.36 -10.37
C TYR A 267 -23.51 -17.08 -9.05
N PRO A 268 -22.68 -16.01 -8.95
CA PRO A 268 -22.43 -14.99 -9.96
C PRO A 268 -21.57 -15.45 -11.14
N ASP A 269 -20.83 -16.54 -11.00
CA ASP A 269 -19.97 -17.05 -12.06
C ASP A 269 -20.82 -17.81 -13.11
N PRO A 270 -20.76 -17.41 -14.39
CA PRO A 270 -21.53 -18.07 -15.45
C PRO A 270 -20.91 -19.38 -15.90
N ASN A 271 -21.71 -20.25 -16.57
CA ASN A 271 -21.13 -21.19 -17.50
C ASN A 271 -20.46 -20.42 -18.64
N HIS A 272 -19.21 -20.72 -18.93
CA HIS A 272 -18.43 -20.06 -19.95
C HIS A 272 -17.69 -21.10 -20.81
N TRP A 273 -17.86 -21.01 -22.12
CA TRP A 273 -17.05 -21.70 -23.11
C TRP A 273 -16.26 -20.70 -23.92
N SER A 274 -15.01 -21.03 -24.23
CA SER A 274 -14.15 -20.20 -25.07
C SER A 274 -13.37 -21.05 -26.07
N LYS A 275 -13.10 -20.46 -27.24
CA LYS A 275 -12.23 -21.00 -28.29
C LYS A 275 -11.03 -20.12 -28.47
N MET A 276 -9.83 -20.71 -28.39
CA MET A 276 -8.61 -19.94 -28.26
C MET A 276 -7.41 -20.58 -28.97
N CYS A 277 -6.41 -19.77 -29.27
CA CYS A 277 -5.09 -20.21 -29.72
C CYS A 277 -4.00 -19.51 -28.90
N TYR A 278 -3.00 -20.24 -28.44
CA TYR A 278 -1.82 -19.66 -27.84
C TYR A 278 -0.64 -19.75 -28.81
N ARG A 279 -0.03 -18.62 -29.14
CA ARG A 279 1.20 -18.53 -29.94
C ARG A 279 2.43 -18.26 -29.04
N PRO A 280 3.24 -19.29 -28.72
CA PRO A 280 4.41 -19.14 -27.84
C PRO A 280 5.44 -18.13 -28.35
N SER A 281 5.65 -18.07 -29.66
CA SER A 281 6.63 -17.16 -30.28
C SER A 281 6.29 -15.68 -30.09
N LYS A 282 5.01 -15.34 -29.85
CA LYS A 282 4.52 -14.00 -29.58
C LYS A 282 4.07 -13.82 -28.12
N MET A 283 4.11 -14.90 -27.31
CA MET A 283 3.54 -14.94 -25.97
C MET A 283 2.10 -14.40 -25.91
N THR A 284 1.30 -14.68 -26.93
CA THR A 284 -0.03 -14.09 -27.10
C THR A 284 -1.09 -15.19 -27.13
N LEU A 285 -2.14 -15.00 -26.31
CA LEU A 285 -3.34 -15.80 -26.31
C LEU A 285 -4.41 -15.07 -27.12
N TYR A 286 -4.92 -15.71 -28.17
CA TYR A 286 -6.02 -15.22 -28.99
C TYR A 286 -7.29 -15.92 -28.54
N ILE A 287 -8.29 -15.18 -28.08
CA ILE A 287 -9.64 -15.68 -27.77
C ILE A 287 -10.55 -15.10 -28.85
N PHE A 288 -11.14 -15.94 -29.66
CA PHE A 288 -11.86 -15.52 -30.88
C PHE A 288 -13.29 -16.03 -30.97
N ASP A 289 -13.71 -16.86 -30.04
CA ASP A 289 -15.12 -17.25 -29.89
C ASP A 289 -15.45 -17.58 -28.45
N GLU A 290 -16.65 -17.21 -28.00
CA GLU A 290 -17.11 -17.46 -26.64
C GLU A 290 -18.63 -17.66 -26.58
N LEU A 291 -19.09 -18.40 -25.56
CA LEU A 291 -20.48 -18.48 -25.15
C LEU A 291 -20.55 -18.37 -23.63
N ARG A 292 -21.35 -17.44 -23.13
CA ARG A 292 -21.52 -17.18 -21.71
C ARG A 292 -22.99 -17.20 -21.32
N CYS A 293 -23.34 -17.98 -20.29
CA CYS A 293 -24.71 -18.10 -19.80
C CYS A 293 -24.75 -18.12 -18.26
N ASN A 294 -25.54 -17.24 -17.67
CA ASN A 294 -25.85 -17.26 -16.25
C ASN A 294 -27.11 -18.06 -15.95
N LYS A 295 -27.17 -18.68 -14.77
CA LYS A 295 -28.34 -19.41 -14.26
C LYS A 295 -28.89 -20.42 -15.26
N THR A 296 -28.01 -21.08 -16.01
CA THR A 296 -28.34 -22.04 -17.05
C THR A 296 -27.86 -23.43 -16.63
N PRO A 297 -28.70 -24.43 -16.55
CA PRO A 297 -28.30 -25.82 -16.28
C PRO A 297 -27.25 -26.29 -17.29
N ASN A 298 -26.29 -27.11 -16.84
CA ASN A 298 -25.19 -27.59 -17.68
C ASN A 298 -25.64 -28.31 -18.94
N GLU A 299 -26.72 -29.11 -18.86
CA GLU A 299 -27.32 -29.79 -20.01
C GLU A 299 -27.86 -28.83 -21.08
N VAL A 300 -28.51 -27.74 -20.61
CA VAL A 300 -29.06 -26.71 -21.52
C VAL A 300 -27.91 -25.91 -22.15
N PHE A 301 -26.87 -25.59 -21.34
CA PHE A 301 -25.69 -24.92 -21.86
C PHE A 301 -24.98 -25.77 -22.91
N TRP A 302 -24.81 -27.07 -22.67
CA TRP A 302 -24.23 -28.00 -23.63
C TRP A 302 -25.01 -28.08 -24.93
N GLN A 303 -26.37 -28.20 -24.88
CA GLN A 303 -27.23 -28.17 -26.07
C GLN A 303 -27.07 -26.88 -26.87
N ARG A 304 -26.90 -25.75 -26.21
CA ARG A 304 -26.63 -24.47 -26.87
C ARG A 304 -25.26 -24.45 -27.56
N LEU A 305 -24.23 -24.97 -26.92
CA LEU A 305 -22.90 -25.08 -27.53
C LEU A 305 -22.94 -25.93 -28.83
N GLN A 306 -23.58 -27.08 -28.77
CA GLN A 306 -23.73 -27.92 -29.95
C GLN A 306 -24.47 -27.22 -31.08
N LYS A 307 -25.51 -26.48 -30.76
CA LYS A 307 -26.35 -25.80 -31.76
C LYS A 307 -25.72 -24.53 -32.33
N GLU A 308 -25.14 -23.68 -31.44
CA GLU A 308 -24.72 -22.33 -31.79
C GLU A 308 -23.23 -22.29 -32.19
N LYS A 309 -22.41 -23.19 -31.68
CA LYS A 309 -20.93 -23.19 -31.85
C LYS A 309 -20.41 -24.45 -32.55
N SER A 310 -21.27 -25.37 -32.92
CA SER A 310 -20.92 -26.64 -33.61
C SER A 310 -19.87 -27.46 -32.81
N VAL A 311 -19.92 -27.42 -31.49
CA VAL A 311 -19.07 -28.23 -30.62
C VAL A 311 -19.60 -29.65 -30.60
N THR A 312 -18.73 -30.68 -30.77
CA THR A 312 -19.10 -32.11 -30.81
C THR A 312 -18.72 -32.85 -29.54
#